data_180ac2ac15e915438f24802944151d62
#
_entry.id   180ac2ac15e915438f24802944151d62
#
_cell.length_a   1.000
_cell.length_b   1.000
_cell.length_c   1.000
_cell.angle_alpha   90.00
_cell.angle_beta   90.00
_cell.angle_gamma   90.00
#
_symmetry.space_group_name_H-M   'P 1'
#
loop_
_entity.id
_entity.type
_entity.pdbx_description
1 polymer ?
#
loop_
_entity_poly.entity_id
_entity_poly.type
_entity_poly.pdbx_seq_one_letter_code
_entity_poly.pdbx_strand_id
1 'polypeptide(L)'
;MKKIILTLMIFVGVAFAGSAQKFALIDMEYILKNVPAYEMANEQLNQLSQRWQKEVEAATTEADALYKQYLSDKVFLTEEQVKKREEEIVAKEQEATELRYKYFGPEGELYQKRQTLMKPIQDDIYNAVKKISEERGYQTIFDRASSANIIYASPRIDISNEVLAKLGYSN
;
A
#
# COMPACT_ATOMS: atom_id res chain seq x y z
N MET A 1 -4.57 -65.44 -16.40
CA MET A 1 -5.36 -64.35 -16.92
C MET A 1 -6.07 -63.54 -15.83
N LYS A 2 -6.85 -64.17 -14.92
CA LYS A 2 -7.56 -63.41 -13.83
C LYS A 2 -6.68 -62.59 -12.91
N LYS A 3 -5.45 -63.04 -12.61
CA LYS A 3 -4.45 -62.30 -11.76
C LYS A 3 -3.88 -61.07 -12.48
N ILE A 4 -3.67 -61.14 -13.79
CA ILE A 4 -3.15 -60.05 -14.62
C ILE A 4 -4.22 -58.92 -14.75
N ILE A 5 -5.52 -59.32 -14.88
CA ILE A 5 -6.63 -58.36 -14.95
C ILE A 5 -6.81 -57.66 -13.60
N LEU A 6 -6.67 -58.37 -12.46
CA LEU A 6 -6.74 -57.80 -11.14
C LEU A 6 -5.61 -56.77 -10.90
N THR A 7 -4.40 -57.10 -11.32
CA THR A 7 -3.23 -56.17 -11.17
C THR A 7 -3.40 -54.95 -12.06
N LEU A 8 -3.94 -55.09 -13.27
CA LEU A 8 -4.20 -53.98 -14.17
C LEU A 8 -5.31 -53.06 -13.63
N MET A 9 -6.39 -53.61 -13.01
CA MET A 9 -7.43 -52.80 -12.33
C MET A 9 -6.88 -51.99 -11.15
N ILE A 10 -5.95 -52.53 -10.35
CA ILE A 10 -5.35 -51.81 -9.26
C ILE A 10 -4.44 -50.67 -9.77
N PHE A 11 -3.71 -50.88 -10.86
CA PHE A 11 -2.87 -49.85 -11.47
C PHE A 11 -3.66 -48.70 -12.09
N VAL A 12 -4.83 -48.97 -12.69
CA VAL A 12 -5.74 -47.95 -13.22
C VAL A 12 -6.39 -47.14 -12.10
N GLY A 13 -6.71 -47.77 -10.94
CA GLY A 13 -7.30 -47.08 -9.79
C GLY A 13 -6.35 -46.08 -9.12
N VAL A 14 -5.04 -46.34 -9.14
CA VAL A 14 -4.02 -45.43 -8.53
C VAL A 14 -3.72 -44.24 -9.45
N ALA A 15 -3.87 -44.37 -10.77
CA ALA A 15 -3.61 -43.29 -11.72
C ALA A 15 -4.63 -42.13 -11.64
N PHE A 16 -5.81 -42.33 -11.03
CA PHE A 16 -6.82 -41.29 -10.84
C PHE A 16 -6.75 -40.57 -9.50
N ALA A 17 -5.84 -40.94 -8.59
CA ALA A 17 -5.65 -40.28 -7.31
C ALA A 17 -4.69 -39.08 -7.35
N GLY A 18 -4.32 -38.61 -8.52
CA GLY A 18 -3.59 -37.35 -8.69
C GLY A 18 -4.50 -36.19 -8.31
N SER A 19 -4.42 -35.71 -7.08
CA SER A 19 -5.08 -34.46 -6.67
C SER A 19 -4.49 -33.34 -7.52
N ALA A 20 -5.19 -32.93 -8.59
CA ALA A 20 -4.82 -31.76 -9.35
C ALA A 20 -4.76 -30.58 -8.36
N GLN A 21 -3.59 -29.99 -8.19
CA GLN A 21 -3.41 -28.82 -7.34
C GLN A 21 -4.30 -27.70 -7.85
N LYS A 22 -5.31 -27.34 -7.06
CA LYS A 22 -6.20 -26.25 -7.41
C LYS A 22 -5.56 -24.92 -7.04
N PHE A 23 -5.50 -24.01 -7.99
CA PHE A 23 -5.08 -22.63 -7.76
C PHE A 23 -6.12 -21.68 -8.33
N ALA A 24 -6.11 -20.46 -7.86
CA ALA A 24 -6.95 -19.37 -8.35
C ALA A 24 -6.12 -18.09 -8.47
N LEU A 25 -6.70 -17.09 -9.09
CA LEU A 25 -6.15 -15.74 -9.19
C LEU A 25 -7.10 -14.74 -8.57
N ILE A 26 -6.53 -13.67 -8.04
CA ILE A 26 -7.26 -12.45 -7.71
C ILE A 26 -6.57 -11.27 -8.39
N ASP A 27 -7.29 -10.18 -8.53
CA ASP A 27 -6.77 -8.87 -8.88
C ASP A 27 -6.94 -7.97 -7.67
N MET A 28 -5.87 -7.80 -6.90
CA MET A 28 -5.89 -7.01 -5.67
C MET A 28 -6.23 -5.55 -5.96
N GLU A 29 -5.76 -4.99 -7.08
CA GLU A 29 -6.06 -3.60 -7.46
C GLU A 29 -7.55 -3.43 -7.78
N TYR A 30 -8.13 -4.37 -8.52
CA TYR A 30 -9.57 -4.38 -8.79
C TYR A 30 -10.39 -4.53 -7.50
N ILE A 31 -10.00 -5.44 -6.61
CA ILE A 31 -10.69 -5.64 -5.33
C ILE A 31 -10.64 -4.34 -4.51
N LEU A 32 -9.46 -3.76 -4.31
CA LEU A 32 -9.28 -2.54 -3.53
C LEU A 32 -10.12 -1.37 -4.07
N LYS A 33 -10.15 -1.18 -5.40
CA LYS A 33 -10.98 -0.13 -6.04
C LYS A 33 -12.48 -0.29 -5.79
N ASN A 34 -12.94 -1.50 -5.50
CA ASN A 34 -14.34 -1.79 -5.23
C ASN A 34 -14.66 -1.94 -3.72
N VAL A 35 -13.70 -1.63 -2.83
CA VAL A 35 -13.88 -1.58 -1.38
C VAL A 35 -14.02 -0.12 -0.93
N PRO A 36 -15.22 0.34 -0.50
CA PRO A 36 -15.42 1.74 -0.13
C PRO A 36 -14.48 2.24 0.97
N ALA A 37 -14.11 1.38 1.92
CA ALA A 37 -13.16 1.71 2.97
C ALA A 37 -11.77 2.11 2.41
N TYR A 38 -11.36 1.54 1.27
CA TYR A 38 -10.11 1.89 0.60
C TYR A 38 -10.15 3.29 -0.01
N GLU A 39 -11.26 3.66 -0.65
CA GLU A 39 -11.47 5.00 -1.19
C GLU A 39 -11.46 6.05 -0.07
N MET A 40 -12.20 5.80 1.02
CA MET A 40 -12.22 6.67 2.20
C MET A 40 -10.82 6.83 2.82
N ALA A 41 -10.05 5.75 2.91
CA ALA A 41 -8.68 5.78 3.44
C ALA A 41 -7.75 6.62 2.54
N ASN A 42 -7.85 6.47 1.22
CA ASN A 42 -7.07 7.28 0.27
C ASN A 42 -7.44 8.76 0.34
N GLU A 43 -8.72 9.08 0.42
CA GLU A 43 -9.20 10.46 0.58
C GLU A 43 -8.64 11.09 1.86
N GLN A 44 -8.69 10.37 2.98
CA GLN A 44 -8.13 10.83 4.25
C GLN A 44 -6.62 11.06 4.16
N LEU A 45 -5.88 10.15 3.51
CA LEU A 45 -4.43 10.30 3.30
C LEU A 45 -4.10 11.51 2.42
N ASN A 46 -4.88 11.75 1.36
CA ASN A 46 -4.71 12.90 0.48
C ASN A 46 -4.92 14.22 1.23
N GLN A 47 -5.99 14.31 2.04
CA GLN A 47 -6.27 15.49 2.85
C GLN A 47 -5.17 15.77 3.87
N LEU A 48 -4.65 14.72 4.54
CA LEU A 48 -3.53 14.84 5.46
C LEU A 48 -2.27 15.31 4.75
N SER A 49 -1.95 14.68 3.61
CA SER A 49 -0.77 15.03 2.80
C SER A 49 -0.82 16.50 2.37
N GLN A 50 -1.96 16.97 1.86
CA GLN A 50 -2.13 18.36 1.44
C GLN A 50 -1.98 19.35 2.61
N ARG A 51 -2.53 19.01 3.79
CA ARG A 51 -2.39 19.84 4.98
C ARG A 51 -0.93 19.95 5.42
N TRP A 52 -0.25 18.82 5.56
CA TRP A 52 1.16 18.79 5.97
C TRP A 52 2.08 19.44 4.94
N GLN A 53 1.79 19.31 3.65
CA GLN A 53 2.53 20.01 2.60
C GLN A 53 2.42 21.53 2.75
N LYS A 54 1.23 22.06 3.07
CA LYS A 54 1.05 23.48 3.34
C LYS A 54 1.80 23.94 4.60
N GLU A 55 1.87 23.12 5.64
CA GLU A 55 2.63 23.42 6.85
C GLU A 55 4.14 23.51 6.56
N VAL A 56 4.69 22.55 5.79
CA VAL A 56 6.09 22.57 5.36
C VAL A 56 6.37 23.77 4.45
N GLU A 57 5.48 24.07 3.52
CA GLU A 57 5.59 25.21 2.61
C GLU A 57 5.56 26.54 3.35
N ALA A 58 4.70 26.68 4.36
CA ALA A 58 4.64 27.88 5.19
C ALA A 58 5.95 28.08 5.96
N ALA A 59 6.51 27.04 6.59
CA ALA A 59 7.78 27.12 7.30
C ALA A 59 8.94 27.45 6.35
N THR A 60 8.97 26.86 5.15
CA THR A 60 9.97 27.15 4.12
C THR A 60 9.88 28.62 3.66
N THR A 61 8.65 29.09 3.43
CA THR A 61 8.41 30.49 3.01
C THR A 61 8.82 31.50 4.09
N GLU A 62 8.59 31.17 5.37
CA GLU A 62 9.04 31.99 6.50
C GLU A 62 10.57 32.09 6.53
N ALA A 63 11.29 30.97 6.39
CA ALA A 63 12.76 30.97 6.31
C ALA A 63 13.29 31.79 5.13
N ASP A 64 12.69 31.62 3.95
CA ASP A 64 13.03 32.39 2.74
C ASP A 64 12.80 33.90 2.94
N ALA A 65 11.71 34.28 3.61
CA ALA A 65 11.40 35.68 3.89
C ALA A 65 12.43 36.30 4.84
N LEU A 66 12.81 35.58 5.89
CA LEU A 66 13.86 36.01 6.83
C LEU A 66 15.22 36.17 6.12
N TYR A 67 15.57 35.23 5.24
CA TYR A 67 16.79 35.32 4.46
C TYR A 67 16.79 36.52 3.51
N LYS A 68 15.70 36.78 2.78
CA LYS A 68 15.56 37.95 1.92
C LYS A 68 15.67 39.26 2.70
N GLN A 69 15.02 39.35 3.85
CA GLN A 69 15.12 40.51 4.73
C GLN A 69 16.55 40.70 5.23
N TYR A 70 17.21 39.62 5.67
CA TYR A 70 18.60 39.68 6.08
C TYR A 70 19.54 40.24 4.99
N LEU A 71 19.38 39.78 3.74
CA LEU A 71 20.17 40.30 2.61
C LEU A 71 19.97 41.79 2.39
N SER A 72 18.74 42.29 2.56
CA SER A 72 18.40 43.71 2.44
C SER A 72 19.02 44.55 3.54
N ASP A 73 19.02 44.04 4.76
CA ASP A 73 19.39 44.77 5.96
C ASP A 73 20.89 44.63 6.31
N LYS A 74 21.59 43.64 5.75
CA LYS A 74 22.94 43.21 6.12
C LYS A 74 23.95 44.37 6.18
N VAL A 75 23.86 45.34 5.27
CA VAL A 75 24.78 46.48 5.19
C VAL A 75 24.62 47.48 6.35
N PHE A 76 23.51 47.39 7.08
CA PHE A 76 23.18 48.24 8.21
C PHE A 76 23.36 47.54 9.58
N LEU A 77 23.64 46.21 9.58
CA LEU A 77 23.74 45.43 10.80
C LEU A 77 25.15 45.44 11.40
N THR A 78 25.22 45.40 12.72
CA THR A 78 26.48 45.12 13.43
C THR A 78 26.83 43.61 13.31
N GLU A 79 28.08 43.26 13.56
CA GLU A 79 28.54 41.86 13.51
C GLU A 79 27.70 40.93 14.44
N GLU A 80 27.35 41.42 15.62
CA GLU A 80 26.49 40.65 16.55
C GLU A 80 25.06 40.44 15.99
N GLN A 81 24.50 41.47 15.36
CA GLN A 81 23.17 41.37 14.71
C GLN A 81 23.21 40.46 13.49
N VAL A 82 24.29 40.51 12.71
CA VAL A 82 24.48 39.57 11.57
C VAL A 82 24.46 38.13 12.09
N LYS A 83 25.29 37.81 13.08
CA LYS A 83 25.34 36.47 13.65
C LYS A 83 23.98 36.00 14.17
N LYS A 84 23.29 36.85 14.93
CA LYS A 84 21.96 36.53 15.45
C LYS A 84 20.94 36.24 14.33
N ARG A 85 20.95 37.03 13.23
CA ARG A 85 20.08 36.82 12.08
C ARG A 85 20.39 35.54 11.34
N GLU A 86 21.67 35.23 11.16
CA GLU A 86 22.10 33.99 10.51
C GLU A 86 21.69 32.77 11.35
N GLU A 87 21.80 32.79 12.68
CA GLU A 87 21.33 31.74 13.58
C GLU A 87 19.83 31.58 13.53
N GLU A 88 19.05 32.66 13.44
CA GLU A 88 17.61 32.64 13.32
C GLU A 88 17.14 32.00 11.99
N ILE A 89 17.80 32.33 10.87
CA ILE A 89 17.53 31.77 9.56
C ILE A 89 17.81 30.27 9.54
N VAL A 90 18.99 29.87 10.03
CA VAL A 90 19.38 28.44 10.10
C VAL A 90 18.39 27.65 10.96
N ALA A 91 17.94 28.21 12.09
CA ALA A 91 16.94 27.56 12.93
C ALA A 91 15.61 27.35 12.19
N LYS A 92 15.16 28.34 11.39
CA LYS A 92 13.92 28.21 10.59
C LYS A 92 14.06 27.25 9.42
N GLU A 93 15.20 27.20 8.75
CA GLU A 93 15.49 26.21 7.71
C GLU A 93 15.50 24.78 8.29
N GLN A 94 16.08 24.63 9.50
CA GLN A 94 16.06 23.33 10.19
C GLN A 94 14.65 22.93 10.58
N GLU A 95 13.83 23.85 11.12
CA GLU A 95 12.43 23.60 11.45
C GLU A 95 11.65 23.10 10.24
N ALA A 96 11.79 23.76 9.07
CA ALA A 96 11.14 23.34 7.83
C ALA A 96 11.60 21.94 7.37
N THR A 97 12.89 21.65 7.52
CA THR A 97 13.48 20.35 7.18
C THR A 97 12.98 19.24 8.11
N GLU A 98 12.91 19.51 9.41
CA GLU A 98 12.40 18.58 10.42
C GLU A 98 10.93 18.28 10.20
N LEU A 99 10.09 19.29 9.90
CA LEU A 99 8.69 19.11 9.56
C LEU A 99 8.52 18.22 8.33
N ARG A 100 9.31 18.45 7.28
CA ARG A 100 9.31 17.63 6.07
C ARG A 100 9.65 16.18 6.39
N TYR A 101 10.71 15.96 7.15
CA TYR A 101 11.12 14.60 7.54
C TYR A 101 10.09 13.93 8.43
N LYS A 102 9.53 14.65 9.41
CA LYS A 102 8.48 14.17 10.30
C LYS A 102 7.25 13.67 9.53
N TYR A 103 6.78 14.45 8.54
CA TYR A 103 5.57 14.10 7.80
C TYR A 103 5.82 13.13 6.65
N PHE A 104 6.89 13.34 5.87
CA PHE A 104 7.14 12.66 4.61
C PHE A 104 8.41 11.79 4.58
N GLY A 105 9.10 11.68 5.70
CA GLY A 105 10.28 10.80 5.81
C GLY A 105 9.92 9.32 5.60
N PRO A 106 10.91 8.41 5.47
CA PRO A 106 10.69 6.99 5.20
C PRO A 106 9.75 6.30 6.19
N GLU A 107 9.78 6.71 7.45
CA GLU A 107 8.87 6.24 8.52
C GLU A 107 8.04 7.40 9.09
N GLY A 108 7.83 8.46 8.30
CA GLY A 108 7.10 9.64 8.69
C GLY A 108 5.61 9.38 8.95
N GLU A 109 4.94 10.41 9.46
CA GLU A 109 3.53 10.30 9.88
C GLU A 109 2.61 9.85 8.74
N LEU A 110 2.88 10.26 7.47
CA LEU A 110 2.09 9.83 6.32
C LEU A 110 2.21 8.33 6.08
N TYR A 111 3.43 7.79 6.18
CA TYR A 111 3.66 6.35 6.05
C TYR A 111 2.94 5.57 7.15
N GLN A 112 3.09 5.98 8.40
CA GLN A 112 2.44 5.31 9.54
C GLN A 112 0.92 5.38 9.45
N LYS A 113 0.37 6.53 9.02
CA LYS A 113 -1.07 6.68 8.83
C LYS A 113 -1.59 5.78 7.71
N ARG A 114 -0.82 5.66 6.62
CA ARG A 114 -1.14 4.73 5.53
C ARG A 114 -1.18 3.29 6.06
N GLN A 115 -0.19 2.84 6.80
CA GLN A 115 -0.17 1.50 7.37
C GLN A 115 -1.39 1.25 8.26
N THR A 116 -1.72 2.21 9.14
CA THR A 116 -2.85 2.10 10.05
C THR A 116 -4.19 1.99 9.31
N LEU A 117 -4.37 2.72 8.22
CA LEU A 117 -5.60 2.72 7.44
C LEU A 117 -5.72 1.53 6.48
N MET A 118 -4.60 1.10 5.88
CA MET A 118 -4.62 0.05 4.86
C MET A 118 -4.59 -1.36 5.46
N LYS A 119 -3.92 -1.54 6.60
CA LYS A 119 -3.77 -2.86 7.19
C LYS A 119 -5.11 -3.56 7.48
N PRO A 120 -6.11 -2.95 8.12
CA PRO A 120 -7.41 -3.60 8.34
C PRO A 120 -8.07 -4.06 7.04
N ILE A 121 -8.02 -3.23 5.99
CA ILE A 121 -8.60 -3.54 4.68
C ILE A 121 -7.91 -4.77 4.06
N GLN A 122 -6.59 -4.81 4.12
CA GLN A 122 -5.79 -5.95 3.64
C GLN A 122 -6.07 -7.22 4.44
N ASP A 123 -6.19 -7.09 5.77
CA ASP A 123 -6.52 -8.22 6.65
C ASP A 123 -7.92 -8.78 6.33
N ASP A 124 -8.91 -7.93 6.06
CA ASP A 124 -10.26 -8.36 5.68
C ASP A 124 -10.26 -9.08 4.32
N ILE A 125 -9.56 -8.55 3.32
CA ILE A 125 -9.40 -9.20 2.02
C ILE A 125 -8.70 -10.55 2.19
N TYR A 126 -7.60 -10.60 2.95
CA TYR A 126 -6.89 -11.85 3.21
C TYR A 126 -7.80 -12.90 3.88
N ASN A 127 -8.60 -12.49 4.86
CA ASN A 127 -9.54 -13.39 5.55
C ASN A 127 -10.64 -13.91 4.60
N ALA A 128 -11.15 -13.07 3.69
CA ALA A 128 -12.11 -13.47 2.68
C ALA A 128 -11.48 -14.49 1.71
N VAL A 129 -10.28 -14.20 1.20
CA VAL A 129 -9.52 -15.08 0.30
C VAL A 129 -9.23 -16.43 0.98
N LYS A 130 -8.80 -16.41 2.25
CA LYS A 130 -8.55 -17.63 3.03
C LYS A 130 -9.80 -18.50 3.16
N LYS A 131 -10.96 -17.91 3.50
CA LYS A 131 -12.23 -18.64 3.60
C LYS A 131 -12.63 -19.28 2.27
N ILE A 132 -12.52 -18.56 1.16
CA ILE A 132 -12.80 -19.11 -0.18
C ILE A 132 -11.82 -20.23 -0.50
N SER A 133 -10.53 -20.09 -0.16
CA SER A 133 -9.52 -21.13 -0.36
C SER A 133 -9.88 -22.42 0.36
N GLU A 134 -10.29 -22.33 1.62
CA GLU A 134 -10.70 -23.45 2.45
C GLU A 134 -11.99 -24.11 1.88
N GLU A 135 -13.00 -23.32 1.52
CA GLU A 135 -14.29 -23.78 0.97
C GLU A 135 -14.15 -24.48 -0.39
N ARG A 136 -13.25 -23.98 -1.26
CA ARG A 136 -13.04 -24.45 -2.63
C ARG A 136 -11.89 -25.43 -2.80
N GLY A 137 -11.05 -25.59 -1.77
CA GLY A 137 -9.87 -26.45 -1.77
C GLY A 137 -8.73 -25.90 -2.67
N TYR A 138 -8.61 -24.59 -2.77
CA TYR A 138 -7.45 -23.98 -3.41
C TYR A 138 -6.22 -24.13 -2.51
N GLN A 139 -5.10 -24.52 -3.08
CA GLN A 139 -3.83 -24.64 -2.36
C GLN A 139 -3.00 -23.35 -2.45
N THR A 140 -3.21 -22.59 -3.51
CA THR A 140 -2.51 -21.33 -3.75
C THR A 140 -3.43 -20.38 -4.49
N ILE A 141 -3.40 -19.11 -4.09
CA ILE A 141 -4.07 -18.00 -4.77
C ILE A 141 -3.01 -16.94 -5.06
N PHE A 142 -2.89 -16.55 -6.32
CA PHE A 142 -1.93 -15.53 -6.77
C PHE A 142 -2.64 -14.21 -7.01
N ASP A 143 -1.98 -13.13 -6.66
CA ASP A 143 -2.41 -11.79 -7.08
C ASP A 143 -1.81 -11.47 -8.45
N ARG A 144 -2.67 -11.34 -9.46
CA ARG A 144 -2.25 -11.04 -10.83
C ARG A 144 -1.83 -9.58 -11.01
N ALA A 145 -2.33 -8.65 -10.18
CA ALA A 145 -2.00 -7.23 -10.28
C ALA A 145 -0.54 -6.97 -9.89
N SER A 146 -0.02 -7.73 -8.91
CA SER A 146 1.37 -7.63 -8.45
C SER A 146 2.35 -8.56 -9.19
N SER A 147 1.83 -9.49 -10.01
CA SER A 147 2.64 -10.55 -10.65
C SER A 147 3.04 -10.17 -12.07
N ALA A 148 4.25 -9.65 -12.26
CA ALA A 148 4.80 -9.30 -13.57
C ALA A 148 4.94 -10.49 -14.55
N ASN A 149 4.84 -11.73 -14.06
CA ASN A 149 5.10 -12.94 -14.83
C ASN A 149 3.84 -13.68 -15.33
N ILE A 150 2.64 -13.20 -15.03
CA ILE A 150 1.39 -13.77 -15.53
C ILE A 150 1.05 -13.09 -16.86
N ILE A 151 1.38 -13.77 -17.98
CA ILE A 151 1.12 -13.25 -19.32
C ILE A 151 -0.36 -13.44 -19.70
N TYR A 152 -0.95 -14.57 -19.31
CA TYR A 152 -2.34 -14.92 -19.58
C TYR A 152 -2.92 -15.73 -18.43
N ALA A 153 -4.15 -15.43 -18.08
CA ALA A 153 -4.94 -16.23 -17.17
C ALA A 153 -6.40 -16.33 -17.67
N SER A 154 -6.98 -17.52 -17.58
CA SER A 154 -8.38 -17.70 -17.91
C SER A 154 -9.27 -16.94 -16.89
N PRO A 155 -10.29 -16.19 -17.33
CA PRO A 155 -11.26 -15.58 -16.42
C PRO A 155 -11.96 -16.56 -15.46
N ARG A 156 -11.97 -17.86 -15.82
CA ARG A 156 -12.60 -18.91 -15.00
C ARG A 156 -11.87 -19.18 -13.68
N ILE A 157 -10.61 -18.83 -13.58
CA ILE A 157 -9.79 -19.01 -12.35
C ILE A 157 -9.65 -17.71 -11.57
N ASP A 158 -10.18 -16.60 -12.06
CA ASP A 158 -10.23 -15.33 -11.36
C ASP A 158 -11.43 -15.31 -10.41
N ILE A 159 -11.14 -15.19 -9.11
CA ILE A 159 -12.14 -15.19 -8.05
C ILE A 159 -12.30 -13.80 -7.40
N SER A 160 -11.83 -12.74 -8.04
CA SER A 160 -11.88 -11.37 -7.46
C SER A 160 -13.29 -10.94 -7.09
N ASN A 161 -14.30 -11.22 -7.95
CA ASN A 161 -15.71 -10.93 -7.65
C ASN A 161 -16.25 -11.77 -6.50
N GLU A 162 -15.78 -13.01 -6.36
CA GLU A 162 -16.16 -13.86 -5.23
C GLU A 162 -15.59 -13.32 -3.92
N VAL A 163 -14.38 -12.78 -3.94
CA VAL A 163 -13.78 -12.08 -2.78
C VAL A 163 -14.61 -10.85 -2.42
N LEU A 164 -14.98 -10.02 -3.39
CA LEU A 164 -15.86 -8.86 -3.16
C LEU A 164 -17.21 -9.27 -2.57
N ALA A 165 -17.85 -10.31 -3.12
CA ALA A 165 -19.09 -10.84 -2.58
C ALA A 165 -18.93 -11.32 -1.12
N LYS A 166 -17.82 -12.00 -0.81
CA LYS A 166 -17.51 -12.47 0.55
C LYS A 166 -17.29 -11.32 1.54
N LEU A 167 -16.80 -10.18 1.07
CA LEU A 167 -16.64 -8.93 1.83
C LEU A 167 -17.95 -8.15 1.97
N GLY A 168 -19.02 -8.55 1.24
CA GLY A 168 -20.31 -7.85 1.24
C GLY A 168 -20.41 -6.74 0.17
N TYR A 169 -19.50 -6.68 -0.79
CA TYR A 169 -19.46 -5.72 -1.89
C TYR A 169 -19.77 -6.41 -3.21
N SER A 170 -20.96 -6.98 -3.36
CA SER A 170 -21.42 -7.51 -4.65
C SER A 170 -22.10 -6.40 -5.46
N ASN A 171 -21.66 -6.21 -6.72
CA ASN A 171 -22.40 -5.46 -7.73
C ASN A 171 -23.62 -6.24 -8.20
#